data_e7808077be980440022ea03975da9e9c
#
_entry.id   e7808077be980440022ea03975da9e9c
#
_cell.length_a   1.000
_cell.length_b   1.000
_cell.length_c   1.000
_cell.angle_alpha   90.00
_cell.angle_beta   90.00
_cell.angle_gamma   90.00
#
_symmetry.space_group_name_H-M   'P 1'
#
loop_
_entity.id
_entity.type
_entity.pdbx_description
1 polymer ?
#
loop_
_entity_poly.entity_id
_entity_poly.type
_entity_poly.pdbx_seq_one_letter_code
_entity_poly.pdbx_strand_id
1 'polypeptide(L)'
;MRRRAKPRKTKVEGVRPPARQGPRRGDARIRDLEKRLAEALEQQMATAEILRIISNSPSDYQPVFDTIVRNAGVVCGAADAVLWTVDHDELVIRAHHGPLPATIGARQPTHGSVAGYAVHEARAIHIEDVTEADDFPVGRDLARRLGWRTVLSVPLLRRGLSIGAILIRRREVHPFTPSQITLLETFADQAVIAIENVRLFTELQERTRALTQAHAQVTESLEQQTATAEILRVISRSPTDVRPAFEAIAQSASRLCD
;
A
#
# COMPACT_ATOMS: atom_id res chain seq x y z
N MET A 1 103.39 -29.62 1.17
CA MET A 1 102.48 -28.63 1.73
C MET A 1 101.35 -28.32 0.74
N ARG A 2 100.17 -28.84 0.89
CA ARG A 2 99.02 -28.64 -0.02
C ARG A 2 98.07 -27.63 0.61
N ARG A 3 97.83 -26.46 -0.04
CA ARG A 3 96.89 -25.41 0.36
C ARG A 3 95.48 -25.84 -0.01
N ARG A 4 94.60 -25.94 0.97
CA ARG A 4 93.16 -26.16 0.81
C ARG A 4 92.47 -24.86 0.37
N ALA A 5 91.78 -24.91 -0.77
CA ALA A 5 90.86 -23.83 -1.23
C ALA A 5 89.59 -23.77 -0.43
N LYS A 6 89.14 -22.57 -0.05
CA LYS A 6 87.82 -22.32 0.68
C LYS A 6 86.68 -22.31 -0.36
N PRO A 7 85.51 -22.87 -0.04
CA PRO A 7 84.37 -22.84 -0.95
C PRO A 7 83.75 -21.43 -1.00
N ARG A 8 83.38 -21.03 -2.18
CA ARG A 8 82.66 -19.79 -2.54
C ARG A 8 81.20 -19.94 -2.09
N LYS A 9 80.67 -19.04 -1.22
CA LYS A 9 79.27 -18.93 -0.90
C LYS A 9 78.48 -18.31 -2.06
N THR A 10 77.63 -19.07 -2.73
CA THR A 10 76.66 -18.59 -3.69
C THR A 10 75.51 -17.93 -2.92
N LYS A 11 75.26 -16.65 -3.22
CA LYS A 11 74.18 -15.83 -2.67
C LYS A 11 72.87 -16.24 -3.39
N VAL A 12 71.99 -16.91 -2.68
CA VAL A 12 70.64 -17.23 -3.18
C VAL A 12 69.87 -15.92 -3.14
N GLU A 13 69.56 -15.39 -4.33
CA GLU A 13 68.65 -14.25 -4.46
C GLU A 13 67.23 -14.68 -4.07
N GLY A 14 66.69 -14.09 -3.01
CA GLY A 14 65.34 -14.35 -2.52
C GLY A 14 64.33 -13.83 -3.54
N VAL A 15 63.55 -14.74 -4.10
CA VAL A 15 62.38 -14.44 -4.92
C VAL A 15 61.39 -13.69 -4.04
N ARG A 16 61.15 -12.39 -4.30
CA ARG A 16 60.09 -11.61 -3.68
C ARG A 16 58.74 -12.22 -4.08
N PRO A 17 57.85 -12.51 -3.12
CA PRO A 17 56.47 -12.93 -3.44
C PRO A 17 55.78 -11.81 -4.26
N PRO A 18 54.93 -12.15 -5.25
CA PRO A 18 54.23 -11.17 -6.04
C PRO A 18 53.32 -10.32 -5.13
N ALA A 19 53.43 -9.00 -5.28
CA ALA A 19 52.60 -8.05 -4.55
C ALA A 19 51.12 -8.40 -4.80
N ARG A 20 50.35 -8.58 -3.73
CA ARG A 20 48.89 -8.72 -3.80
C ARG A 20 48.37 -7.47 -4.52
N GLN A 21 47.96 -7.63 -5.77
CA GLN A 21 47.27 -6.59 -6.51
C GLN A 21 45.92 -6.36 -5.76
N GLY A 22 45.78 -5.16 -5.21
CA GLY A 22 44.47 -4.72 -4.64
C GLY A 22 43.38 -4.79 -5.72
N PRO A 23 42.10 -4.84 -5.33
CA PRO A 23 40.99 -5.02 -6.26
C PRO A 23 41.12 -4.00 -7.42
N ARG A 24 41.14 -4.52 -8.64
CA ARG A 24 41.25 -3.69 -9.85
C ARG A 24 40.02 -2.76 -9.86
N ARG A 25 40.17 -1.53 -10.32
CA ARG A 25 39.05 -0.54 -10.46
C ARG A 25 37.80 -1.14 -11.13
N GLY A 26 37.97 -2.14 -12.01
CA GLY A 26 36.89 -2.90 -12.64
C GLY A 26 36.06 -3.73 -11.65
N ASP A 27 36.73 -4.42 -10.71
CA ASP A 27 36.02 -5.30 -9.74
C ASP A 27 35.18 -4.51 -8.74
N ALA A 28 35.58 -3.27 -8.40
CA ALA A 28 34.79 -2.37 -7.55
C ALA A 28 33.55 -1.88 -8.29
N ARG A 29 33.67 -1.55 -9.56
CA ARG A 29 32.59 -1.09 -10.43
C ARG A 29 31.58 -2.21 -10.74
N ILE A 30 32.06 -3.42 -10.94
CA ILE A 30 31.19 -4.61 -11.13
C ILE A 30 30.36 -4.84 -9.86
N ARG A 31 30.99 -4.88 -8.68
CA ARG A 31 30.27 -5.04 -7.40
C ARG A 31 29.26 -3.94 -7.13
N ASP A 32 29.56 -2.69 -7.48
CA ASP A 32 28.61 -1.58 -7.36
C ASP A 32 27.40 -1.78 -8.30
N LEU A 33 27.64 -2.20 -9.55
CA LEU A 33 26.56 -2.51 -10.50
C LEU A 33 25.73 -3.70 -10.08
N GLU A 34 26.35 -4.77 -9.57
CA GLU A 34 25.66 -5.95 -9.04
C GLU A 34 24.77 -5.58 -7.85
N LYS A 35 25.28 -4.74 -6.94
CA LYS A 35 24.50 -4.24 -5.80
C LYS A 35 23.29 -3.42 -6.26
N ARG A 36 23.49 -2.48 -7.19
CA ARG A 36 22.41 -1.65 -7.75
C ARG A 36 21.38 -2.48 -8.51
N LEU A 37 21.82 -3.53 -9.22
CA LEU A 37 20.93 -4.46 -9.89
C LEU A 37 20.11 -5.27 -8.89
N ALA A 38 20.72 -5.78 -7.81
CA ALA A 38 20.03 -6.50 -6.76
C ALA A 38 18.96 -5.61 -6.07
N GLU A 39 19.33 -4.38 -5.71
CA GLU A 39 18.40 -3.39 -5.14
C GLU A 39 17.23 -3.09 -6.09
N ALA A 40 17.48 -2.92 -7.38
CA ALA A 40 16.44 -2.69 -8.38
C ALA A 40 15.51 -3.89 -8.57
N LEU A 41 16.06 -5.12 -8.52
CA LEU A 41 15.27 -6.35 -8.60
C LEU A 41 14.38 -6.54 -7.36
N GLU A 42 14.91 -6.29 -6.15
CA GLU A 42 14.12 -6.33 -4.91
C GLU A 42 12.96 -5.32 -4.95
N GLN A 43 13.22 -4.11 -5.40
CA GLN A 43 12.20 -3.09 -5.58
C GLN A 43 11.13 -3.51 -6.59
N GLN A 44 11.53 -4.07 -7.72
CA GLN A 44 10.61 -4.54 -8.75
C GLN A 44 9.75 -5.72 -8.24
N MET A 45 10.35 -6.66 -7.49
CA MET A 45 9.64 -7.79 -6.91
C MET A 45 8.61 -7.32 -5.86
N ALA A 46 8.98 -6.40 -4.96
CA ALA A 46 8.07 -5.82 -3.98
C ALA A 46 6.87 -5.13 -4.65
N THR A 47 7.12 -4.37 -5.72
CA THR A 47 6.07 -3.72 -6.52
C THR A 47 5.14 -4.73 -7.18
N ALA A 48 5.69 -5.78 -7.80
CA ALA A 48 4.91 -6.82 -8.46
C ALA A 48 4.05 -7.63 -7.47
N GLU A 49 4.55 -7.87 -6.25
CA GLU A 49 3.79 -8.54 -5.19
C GLU A 49 2.55 -7.73 -4.79
N ILE A 50 2.71 -6.42 -4.58
CA ILE A 50 1.61 -5.53 -4.23
C ILE A 50 0.55 -5.51 -5.33
N LEU A 51 0.95 -5.36 -6.61
CA LEU A 51 0.01 -5.36 -7.73
C LEU A 51 -0.75 -6.69 -7.85
N ARG A 52 -0.09 -7.82 -7.57
CA ARG A 52 -0.73 -9.15 -7.55
C ARG A 52 -1.78 -9.26 -6.44
N ILE A 53 -1.50 -8.72 -5.25
CA ILE A 53 -2.45 -8.73 -4.13
C ILE A 53 -3.65 -7.84 -4.44
N ILE A 54 -3.44 -6.64 -5.00
CA ILE A 54 -4.52 -5.74 -5.43
C ILE A 54 -5.45 -6.46 -6.42
N SER A 55 -4.90 -7.19 -7.39
CA SER A 55 -5.69 -7.91 -8.39
C SER A 55 -6.50 -9.07 -7.82
N ASN A 56 -6.01 -9.70 -6.75
CA ASN A 56 -6.65 -10.88 -6.15
C ASN A 56 -7.66 -10.54 -5.02
N SER A 57 -7.61 -9.33 -4.47
CA SER A 57 -8.47 -8.89 -3.36
C SER A 57 -9.02 -7.50 -3.62
N PRO A 58 -9.89 -7.34 -4.64
CA PRO A 58 -10.37 -6.02 -5.05
C PRO A 58 -11.31 -5.33 -4.03
N SER A 59 -11.81 -6.07 -3.04
CA SER A 59 -12.74 -5.58 -2.03
C SER A 59 -12.11 -5.37 -0.64
N ASP A 60 -10.84 -5.75 -0.44
CA ASP A 60 -10.14 -5.64 0.84
C ASP A 60 -8.74 -5.05 0.65
N TYR A 61 -8.50 -3.90 1.25
CA TYR A 61 -7.20 -3.22 1.20
C TYR A 61 -6.23 -3.72 2.29
N GLN A 62 -6.69 -4.48 3.29
CA GLN A 62 -5.86 -4.87 4.43
C GLN A 62 -4.63 -5.71 4.02
N PRO A 63 -4.75 -6.75 3.17
CA PRO A 63 -3.60 -7.52 2.73
C PRO A 63 -2.56 -6.68 1.96
N VAL A 64 -3.02 -5.66 1.23
CA VAL A 64 -2.15 -4.73 0.51
C VAL A 64 -1.38 -3.85 1.49
N PHE A 65 -2.07 -3.27 2.48
CA PHE A 65 -1.45 -2.42 3.50
C PHE A 65 -0.41 -3.17 4.31
N ASP A 66 -0.72 -4.40 4.74
CA ASP A 66 0.18 -5.26 5.50
C ASP A 66 1.46 -5.59 4.69
N THR A 67 1.29 -5.82 3.38
CA THR A 67 2.42 -6.07 2.48
C THR A 67 3.27 -4.81 2.27
N ILE A 68 2.64 -3.64 2.11
CA ILE A 68 3.33 -2.36 1.96
C ILE A 68 4.18 -2.04 3.19
N VAL A 69 3.62 -2.11 4.41
CA VAL A 69 4.39 -1.79 5.62
C VAL A 69 5.52 -2.79 5.87
N ARG A 70 5.30 -4.08 5.58
CA ARG A 70 6.34 -5.10 5.67
C ARG A 70 7.48 -4.81 4.68
N ASN A 71 7.17 -4.58 3.40
CA ASN A 71 8.16 -4.32 2.37
C ASN A 71 8.89 -3.00 2.63
N ALA A 72 8.19 -1.93 3.05
CA ALA A 72 8.80 -0.66 3.43
C ALA A 72 9.79 -0.84 4.58
N GLY A 73 9.42 -1.59 5.63
CA GLY A 73 10.31 -1.91 6.74
C GLY A 73 11.57 -2.65 6.28
N VAL A 74 11.40 -3.74 5.55
CA VAL A 74 12.51 -4.61 5.11
C VAL A 74 13.44 -3.89 4.12
N VAL A 75 12.90 -3.34 3.03
CA VAL A 75 13.72 -2.78 1.94
C VAL A 75 14.38 -1.45 2.34
N CYS A 76 13.73 -0.63 3.17
CA CYS A 76 14.36 0.58 3.71
C CYS A 76 15.26 0.30 4.92
N GLY A 77 15.39 -0.94 5.38
CA GLY A 77 16.18 -1.29 6.57
C GLY A 77 15.70 -0.55 7.81
N ALA A 78 14.39 -0.41 7.96
CA ALA A 78 13.76 0.17 9.12
C ALA A 78 13.37 -0.93 10.13
N ALA A 79 13.41 -0.60 11.42
CA ALA A 79 12.99 -1.53 12.46
C ALA A 79 11.47 -1.68 12.54
N ASP A 80 10.74 -0.68 12.05
CA ASP A 80 9.29 -0.58 12.25
C ASP A 80 8.65 0.30 11.17
N ALA A 81 7.44 -0.06 10.75
CA ALA A 81 6.68 0.65 9.74
C ALA A 81 5.19 0.71 10.10
N VAL A 82 4.57 1.85 9.90
CA VAL A 82 3.14 2.10 10.18
C VAL A 82 2.49 2.82 9.00
N LEU A 83 1.32 2.36 8.59
CA LEU A 83 0.48 3.04 7.62
C LEU A 83 -0.70 3.70 8.34
N TRP A 84 -0.87 4.97 8.09
CA TRP A 84 -1.94 5.79 8.62
C TRP A 84 -2.88 6.25 7.51
N THR A 85 -4.17 6.36 7.81
CA THR A 85 -5.13 7.11 6.98
C THR A 85 -5.68 8.28 7.77
N VAL A 86 -6.02 9.36 7.07
CA VAL A 86 -6.74 10.51 7.64
C VAL A 86 -8.22 10.16 7.77
N ASP A 87 -8.78 10.42 8.94
CA ASP A 87 -10.21 10.36 9.22
C ASP A 87 -10.58 11.66 9.98
N HIS A 88 -11.11 12.63 9.27
CA HIS A 88 -11.31 14.02 9.74
C HIS A 88 -9.98 14.64 10.19
N ASP A 89 -9.86 15.02 11.47
CA ASP A 89 -8.66 15.64 12.04
C ASP A 89 -7.74 14.63 12.75
N GLU A 90 -7.97 13.33 12.55
CA GLU A 90 -7.22 12.26 13.18
C GLU A 90 -6.51 11.35 12.17
N LEU A 91 -5.41 10.78 12.60
CA LEU A 91 -4.73 9.69 11.94
C LEU A 91 -5.15 8.37 12.57
N VAL A 92 -5.53 7.40 11.73
CA VAL A 92 -5.94 6.06 12.13
C VAL A 92 -4.92 5.05 11.62
N ILE A 93 -4.39 4.19 12.49
CA ILE A 93 -3.49 3.08 12.10
C ILE A 93 -4.29 2.06 11.28
N ARG A 94 -3.84 1.79 10.05
CA ARG A 94 -4.43 0.78 9.17
C ARG A 94 -3.57 -0.46 9.02
N ALA A 95 -2.25 -0.32 9.11
CA ALA A 95 -1.32 -1.45 9.09
C ALA A 95 -0.07 -1.12 9.90
N HIS A 96 0.58 -2.16 10.42
CA HIS A 96 1.80 -2.07 11.19
C HIS A 96 2.67 -3.30 10.96
N HIS A 97 3.97 -3.06 10.86
CA HIS A 97 5.00 -4.11 10.83
C HIS A 97 6.19 -3.71 11.67
N GLY A 98 6.57 -4.55 12.62
CA GLY A 98 7.74 -4.34 13.48
C GLY A 98 7.48 -4.58 14.96
N PRO A 99 8.52 -4.41 15.79
CA PRO A 99 8.47 -4.75 17.22
C PRO A 99 7.91 -3.64 18.11
N LEU A 100 7.67 -2.44 17.59
CA LEU A 100 7.13 -1.35 18.41
C LEU A 100 5.61 -1.52 18.57
N PRO A 101 5.06 -1.23 19.78
CA PRO A 101 3.63 -1.40 19.99
C PRO A 101 2.83 -0.44 19.11
N ALA A 102 1.91 -1.00 18.33
CA ALA A 102 0.93 -0.27 17.54
C ALA A 102 -0.34 -1.10 17.42
N THR A 103 -1.49 -0.49 17.69
CA THR A 103 -2.79 -1.16 17.62
C THR A 103 -3.51 -0.71 16.36
N ILE A 104 -3.91 -1.64 15.49
CA ILE A 104 -4.73 -1.32 14.33
C ILE A 104 -6.04 -0.67 14.79
N GLY A 105 -6.44 0.42 14.15
CA GLY A 105 -7.58 1.24 14.53
C GLY A 105 -7.29 2.30 15.60
N ALA A 106 -6.12 2.28 16.25
CA ALA A 106 -5.74 3.35 17.16
C ALA A 106 -5.68 4.69 16.44
N ARG A 107 -6.09 5.74 17.16
CA ARG A 107 -6.23 7.10 16.66
C ARG A 107 -5.27 8.05 17.34
N GLN A 108 -4.80 9.05 16.62
CA GLN A 108 -4.05 10.18 17.17
C GLN A 108 -4.37 11.46 16.38
N PRO A 109 -4.26 12.64 17.00
CA PRO A 109 -4.38 13.91 16.29
C PRO A 109 -3.36 14.03 15.15
N THR A 110 -3.75 14.71 14.08
CA THR A 110 -2.82 15.06 12.99
C THR A 110 -1.72 16.03 13.46
N HIS A 111 -2.01 16.87 14.42
CA HIS A 111 -1.08 17.89 14.93
C HIS A 111 -0.03 17.29 15.88
N GLY A 112 1.20 17.83 15.81
CA GLY A 112 2.30 17.51 16.73
C GLY A 112 2.97 16.15 16.50
N SER A 113 2.54 15.37 15.53
CA SER A 113 3.17 14.09 15.15
C SER A 113 3.86 14.20 13.80
N VAL A 114 4.94 13.40 13.59
CA VAL A 114 5.69 13.41 12.33
C VAL A 114 4.81 12.97 11.15
N ALA A 115 3.95 11.97 11.35
CA ALA A 115 3.00 11.53 10.32
C ALA A 115 1.99 12.63 9.98
N GLY A 116 1.49 13.35 10.98
CA GLY A 116 0.57 14.46 10.77
C GLY A 116 1.21 15.63 10.03
N TYR A 117 2.47 15.95 10.32
CA TYR A 117 3.22 16.96 9.55
C TYR A 117 3.40 16.54 8.09
N ALA A 118 3.75 15.29 7.81
CA ALA A 118 3.84 14.80 6.43
C ALA A 118 2.51 14.94 5.68
N VAL A 119 1.38 14.65 6.35
CA VAL A 119 0.04 14.83 5.80
C VAL A 119 -0.27 16.30 5.54
N HIS A 120 0.03 17.20 6.49
CA HIS A 120 -0.29 18.62 6.39
C HIS A 120 0.55 19.34 5.33
N GLU A 121 1.86 19.07 5.32
CA GLU A 121 2.82 19.67 4.38
C GLU A 121 2.78 19.00 2.99
N ALA A 122 2.09 17.86 2.84
CA ALA A 122 2.03 17.07 1.61
C ALA A 122 3.43 16.74 1.04
N ARG A 123 4.41 16.50 1.91
CA ARG A 123 5.80 16.15 1.55
C ARG A 123 6.43 15.19 2.55
N ALA A 124 7.49 14.53 2.14
CA ALA A 124 8.29 13.69 3.02
C ALA A 124 8.90 14.51 4.18
N ILE A 125 8.80 13.97 5.39
CA ILE A 125 9.41 14.52 6.61
C ILE A 125 10.41 13.49 7.12
N HIS A 126 11.68 13.85 7.10
CA HIS A 126 12.78 13.04 7.59
C HIS A 126 13.46 13.71 8.78
N ILE A 127 13.55 13.02 9.92
CA ILE A 127 14.14 13.52 11.15
C ILE A 127 15.22 12.51 11.60
N GLU A 128 16.45 12.99 11.70
CA GLU A 128 17.60 12.15 12.08
C GLU A 128 17.49 11.66 13.51
N ASP A 129 17.12 12.55 14.43
CA ASP A 129 16.85 12.23 15.82
C ASP A 129 15.61 12.95 16.36
N VAL A 130 14.50 12.23 16.39
CA VAL A 130 13.23 12.80 16.85
C VAL A 130 13.20 13.09 18.35
N THR A 131 14.08 12.50 19.15
CA THR A 131 14.14 12.77 20.60
C THR A 131 14.65 14.15 20.93
N GLU A 132 15.29 14.84 19.97
CA GLU A 132 15.81 16.21 20.05
C GLU A 132 14.98 17.21 19.23
N ALA A 133 13.93 16.76 18.53
CA ALA A 133 13.14 17.59 17.65
C ALA A 133 11.99 18.28 18.41
N ASP A 134 12.12 19.58 18.66
CA ASP A 134 11.13 20.36 19.40
C ASP A 134 9.83 20.62 18.63
N ASP A 135 9.90 20.63 17.30
CA ASP A 135 8.74 20.84 16.42
C ASP A 135 7.72 19.68 16.45
N PHE A 136 8.11 18.52 17.02
CA PHE A 136 7.30 17.30 17.02
C PHE A 136 7.08 16.77 18.45
N PRO A 137 6.41 17.50 19.35
CA PRO A 137 6.32 17.14 20.76
C PRO A 137 5.68 15.78 21.00
N VAL A 138 4.60 15.43 20.27
CA VAL A 138 3.95 14.10 20.37
C VAL A 138 4.89 12.99 19.88
N GLY A 139 5.56 13.24 18.74
CA GLY A 139 6.53 12.30 18.16
C GLY A 139 7.72 12.07 19.10
N ARG A 140 8.26 13.15 19.68
CA ARG A 140 9.38 13.12 20.62
C ARG A 140 9.05 12.33 21.89
N ASP A 141 7.91 12.59 22.51
CA ASP A 141 7.49 11.93 23.75
C ASP A 141 7.24 10.44 23.54
N LEU A 142 6.63 10.07 22.42
CA LEU A 142 6.46 8.68 22.01
C LEU A 142 7.82 8.00 21.75
N ALA A 143 8.73 8.68 21.04
CA ALA A 143 10.06 8.17 20.72
C ALA A 143 10.87 7.86 21.98
N ARG A 144 10.86 8.78 22.95
CA ARG A 144 11.52 8.57 24.26
C ARG A 144 10.94 7.39 25.03
N ARG A 145 9.63 7.19 25.00
CA ARG A 145 8.96 6.08 25.70
C ARG A 145 9.15 4.73 25.03
N LEU A 146 9.13 4.68 23.70
CA LEU A 146 9.08 3.44 22.93
C LEU A 146 10.43 3.09 22.27
N GLY A 147 11.43 4.00 22.34
CA GLY A 147 12.82 3.72 22.01
C GLY A 147 13.13 3.74 20.52
N TRP A 148 12.61 4.70 19.75
CA TRP A 148 13.11 4.97 18.41
C TRP A 148 13.78 6.35 18.34
N ARG A 149 14.63 6.55 17.31
CA ARG A 149 15.44 7.77 17.13
C ARG A 149 15.20 8.38 15.74
N THR A 150 15.55 7.68 14.69
CA THR A 150 15.36 8.19 13.32
C THR A 150 13.96 7.83 12.80
N VAL A 151 13.30 8.79 12.15
CA VAL A 151 11.97 8.62 11.58
C VAL A 151 11.88 9.26 10.20
N LEU A 152 11.22 8.57 9.27
CA LEU A 152 10.84 9.08 7.97
C LEU A 152 9.34 8.86 7.78
N SER A 153 8.62 9.90 7.42
CA SER A 153 7.20 9.85 7.07
C SER A 153 6.97 10.41 5.68
N VAL A 154 6.21 9.68 4.87
CA VAL A 154 5.87 10.06 3.50
C VAL A 154 4.34 10.11 3.37
N PRO A 155 3.75 11.18 2.83
CA PRO A 155 2.31 11.31 2.68
C PRO A 155 1.77 10.38 1.59
N LEU A 156 0.54 9.91 1.76
CA LEU A 156 -0.27 9.23 0.74
C LEU A 156 -1.02 10.30 -0.05
N LEU A 157 -0.52 10.63 -1.24
CA LEU A 157 -1.06 11.74 -2.04
C LEU A 157 -2.06 11.23 -3.09
N ARG A 158 -3.31 11.68 -2.98
CA ARG A 158 -4.37 11.45 -3.96
C ARG A 158 -4.76 12.76 -4.62
N ARG A 159 -4.42 12.94 -5.88
CA ARG A 159 -4.70 14.19 -6.64
C ARG A 159 -4.22 15.46 -5.90
N GLY A 160 -3.06 15.37 -5.26
CA GLY A 160 -2.46 16.47 -4.48
C GLY A 160 -3.01 16.65 -3.07
N LEU A 161 -3.98 15.86 -2.62
CA LEU A 161 -4.49 15.85 -1.25
C LEU A 161 -3.92 14.67 -0.48
N SER A 162 -3.46 14.91 0.73
CA SER A 162 -2.96 13.86 1.61
C SER A 162 -4.12 13.09 2.24
N ILE A 163 -4.19 11.78 2.00
CA ILE A 163 -5.21 10.87 2.56
C ILE A 163 -4.66 9.99 3.67
N GLY A 164 -3.38 10.13 3.99
CA GLY A 164 -2.68 9.35 5.01
C GLY A 164 -1.19 9.55 4.93
N ALA A 165 -0.43 8.68 5.61
CA ALA A 165 1.02 8.64 5.56
C ALA A 165 1.55 7.22 5.82
N ILE A 166 2.73 6.90 5.25
CA ILE A 166 3.56 5.78 5.68
C ILE A 166 4.69 6.35 6.51
N LEU A 167 4.91 5.78 7.69
CA LEU A 167 5.96 6.19 8.61
C LEU A 167 6.84 4.98 8.93
N ILE A 168 8.16 5.14 8.76
CA ILE A 168 9.17 4.12 9.13
C ILE A 168 10.12 4.67 10.19
N ARG A 169 10.59 3.77 11.08
CA ARG A 169 11.37 4.14 12.26
C ARG A 169 12.61 3.26 12.43
N ARG A 170 13.67 3.85 12.98
CA ARG A 170 14.87 3.13 13.46
C ARG A 170 15.10 3.40 14.94
N ARG A 171 15.61 2.42 15.64
CA ARG A 171 15.96 2.56 17.08
C ARG A 171 17.24 3.36 17.30
N GLU A 172 18.08 3.47 16.29
CA GLU A 172 19.36 4.17 16.31
C GLU A 172 19.28 5.45 15.50
N VAL A 173 20.18 6.40 15.78
CA VAL A 173 20.37 7.58 14.92
C VAL A 173 21.11 7.12 13.67
N HIS A 174 20.34 6.79 12.65
CA HIS A 174 20.84 6.35 11.36
C HIS A 174 19.93 6.90 10.25
N PRO A 175 20.27 8.06 9.65
CA PRO A 175 19.46 8.73 8.64
C PRO A 175 19.15 7.85 7.45
N PHE A 176 17.95 8.03 6.85
CA PHE A 176 17.57 7.37 5.61
C PHE A 176 18.24 8.07 4.42
N THR A 177 18.74 7.28 3.49
CA THR A 177 19.36 7.79 2.27
C THR A 177 18.31 8.37 1.30
N PRO A 178 18.70 9.25 0.36
CA PRO A 178 17.77 9.74 -0.67
C PRO A 178 17.08 8.61 -1.45
N SER A 179 17.80 7.53 -1.76
CA SER A 179 17.22 6.36 -2.44
C SER A 179 16.15 5.66 -1.59
N GLN A 180 16.33 5.58 -0.27
CA GLN A 180 15.33 5.00 0.64
C GLN A 180 14.10 5.90 0.79
N ILE A 181 14.28 7.23 0.75
CA ILE A 181 13.17 8.19 0.75
C ILE A 181 12.33 7.99 -0.52
N THR A 182 12.96 8.03 -1.71
CA THR A 182 12.26 7.80 -2.99
C THR A 182 11.57 6.44 -3.06
N LEU A 183 12.18 5.41 -2.47
CA LEU A 183 11.57 4.08 -2.40
C LEU A 183 10.30 4.09 -1.53
N LEU A 184 10.33 4.76 -0.37
CA LEU A 184 9.15 4.88 0.49
C LEU A 184 8.05 5.70 -0.20
N GLU A 185 8.40 6.74 -0.96
CA GLU A 185 7.45 7.49 -1.81
C GLU A 185 6.78 6.58 -2.84
N THR A 186 7.54 5.68 -3.48
CA THR A 186 6.98 4.67 -4.39
C THR A 186 5.98 3.74 -3.69
N PHE A 187 6.26 3.29 -2.47
CA PHE A 187 5.31 2.49 -1.69
C PHE A 187 4.08 3.29 -1.28
N ALA A 188 4.23 4.58 -0.99
CA ALA A 188 3.10 5.47 -0.72
C ALA A 188 2.17 5.60 -1.93
N ASP A 189 2.71 5.77 -3.13
CA ASP A 189 1.93 5.80 -4.37
C ASP A 189 1.16 4.49 -4.59
N GLN A 190 1.77 3.35 -4.31
CA GLN A 190 1.11 2.05 -4.43
C GLN A 190 -0.02 1.86 -3.41
N ALA A 191 0.16 2.36 -2.18
CA ALA A 191 -0.90 2.36 -1.18
C ALA A 191 -2.11 3.19 -1.65
N VAL A 192 -1.86 4.35 -2.26
CA VAL A 192 -2.92 5.19 -2.84
C VAL A 192 -3.68 4.45 -3.93
N ILE A 193 -2.97 3.78 -4.85
CA ILE A 193 -3.59 2.96 -5.90
C ILE A 193 -4.47 1.86 -5.30
N ALA A 194 -4.00 1.18 -4.25
CA ALA A 194 -4.77 0.14 -3.57
C ALA A 194 -6.06 0.70 -2.94
N ILE A 195 -5.97 1.82 -2.24
CA ILE A 195 -7.12 2.50 -1.62
C ILE A 195 -8.15 2.87 -2.68
N GLU A 196 -7.70 3.46 -3.80
CA GLU A 196 -8.60 3.86 -4.88
C GLU A 196 -9.27 2.65 -5.56
N ASN A 197 -8.55 1.55 -5.77
CA ASN A 197 -9.10 0.34 -6.36
C ASN A 197 -10.22 -0.24 -5.50
N VAL A 198 -10.02 -0.38 -4.18
CA VAL A 198 -11.06 -0.88 -3.27
C VAL A 198 -12.26 0.06 -3.23
N ARG A 199 -12.02 1.37 -3.17
CA ARG A 199 -13.10 2.37 -3.18
C ARG A 199 -13.94 2.28 -4.46
N LEU A 200 -13.29 2.25 -5.63
CA LEU A 200 -13.96 2.16 -6.92
C LEU A 200 -14.74 0.85 -7.08
N PHE A 201 -14.16 -0.26 -6.60
CA PHE A 201 -14.81 -1.56 -6.65
C PHE A 201 -16.08 -1.58 -5.78
N THR A 202 -16.00 -1.05 -4.55
CA THR A 202 -17.16 -0.94 -3.65
C THR A 202 -18.24 -0.06 -4.25
N GLU A 203 -17.88 1.12 -4.78
CA GLU A 203 -18.81 2.03 -5.45
C GLU A 203 -19.49 1.36 -6.66
N LEU A 204 -18.73 0.61 -7.46
CA LEU A 204 -19.28 -0.14 -8.60
C LEU A 204 -20.28 -1.21 -8.16
N GLN A 205 -19.96 -1.95 -7.10
CA GLN A 205 -20.87 -2.96 -6.55
C GLN A 205 -22.19 -2.34 -6.05
N GLU A 206 -22.11 -1.23 -5.33
CA GLU A 206 -23.28 -0.52 -4.85
C GLU A 206 -24.17 -0.01 -5.99
N ARG A 207 -23.56 0.60 -7.01
CA ARG A 207 -24.28 1.05 -8.21
C ARG A 207 -24.94 -0.10 -8.98
N THR A 208 -24.22 -1.22 -9.12
CA THR A 208 -24.75 -2.42 -9.79
C THR A 208 -25.96 -2.98 -9.03
N ARG A 209 -25.90 -3.08 -7.71
CA ARG A 209 -27.04 -3.50 -6.89
C ARG A 209 -28.23 -2.57 -7.02
N ALA A 210 -28.02 -1.26 -6.94
CA ALA A 210 -29.08 -0.27 -7.09
C ALA A 210 -29.71 -0.34 -8.48
N LEU A 211 -28.92 -0.52 -9.54
CA LEU A 211 -29.42 -0.66 -10.91
C LEU A 211 -30.25 -1.93 -11.08
N THR A 212 -29.80 -3.07 -10.53
CA THR A 212 -30.54 -4.34 -10.56
C THR A 212 -31.88 -4.23 -9.87
N GLN A 213 -31.94 -3.57 -8.71
CA GLN A 213 -33.17 -3.34 -7.97
C GLN A 213 -34.14 -2.44 -8.75
N ALA A 214 -33.62 -1.32 -9.31
CA ALA A 214 -34.44 -0.43 -10.13
C ALA A 214 -34.98 -1.13 -11.37
N HIS A 215 -34.19 -1.95 -12.03
CA HIS A 215 -34.63 -2.74 -13.18
C HIS A 215 -35.75 -3.74 -12.81
N ALA A 216 -35.60 -4.44 -11.69
CA ALA A 216 -36.65 -5.35 -11.20
C ALA A 216 -37.97 -4.61 -10.91
N GLN A 217 -37.92 -3.44 -10.27
CA GLN A 217 -39.12 -2.61 -10.02
C GLN A 217 -39.80 -2.13 -11.31
N VAL A 218 -39.00 -1.71 -12.30
CA VAL A 218 -39.56 -1.29 -13.60
C VAL A 218 -40.21 -2.46 -14.32
N THR A 219 -39.61 -3.64 -14.31
CA THR A 219 -40.16 -4.85 -14.92
C THR A 219 -41.49 -5.22 -14.27
N GLU A 220 -41.55 -5.28 -12.93
CA GLU A 220 -42.77 -5.55 -12.19
C GLU A 220 -43.88 -4.53 -12.48
N SER A 221 -43.53 -3.22 -12.52
CA SER A 221 -44.48 -2.17 -12.86
C SER A 221 -45.04 -2.30 -14.27
N LEU A 222 -44.17 -2.66 -15.24
CA LEU A 222 -44.61 -2.91 -16.63
C LEU A 222 -45.53 -4.12 -16.74
N GLU A 223 -45.25 -5.18 -16.04
CA GLU A 223 -46.12 -6.37 -15.98
C GLU A 223 -47.51 -6.04 -15.39
N GLN A 224 -47.56 -5.29 -14.29
CA GLN A 224 -48.81 -4.81 -13.69
C GLN A 224 -49.59 -3.89 -14.64
N GLN A 225 -48.90 -2.95 -15.29
CA GLN A 225 -49.53 -2.06 -16.29
C GLN A 225 -50.08 -2.82 -17.50
N THR A 226 -49.33 -3.79 -17.99
CA THR A 226 -49.74 -4.64 -19.11
C THR A 226 -50.97 -5.46 -18.75
N ALA A 227 -51.00 -6.10 -17.60
CA ALA A 227 -52.12 -6.86 -17.08
C ALA A 227 -53.37 -5.98 -16.91
N THR A 228 -53.19 -4.77 -16.35
CA THR A 228 -54.29 -3.80 -16.19
C THR A 228 -54.83 -3.35 -17.56
N ALA A 229 -53.97 -3.04 -18.52
CA ALA A 229 -54.37 -2.64 -19.88
C ALA A 229 -55.11 -3.76 -20.63
N GLU A 230 -54.68 -5.03 -20.46
CA GLU A 230 -55.41 -6.16 -21.03
C GLU A 230 -56.83 -6.31 -20.44
N ILE A 231 -57.01 -6.20 -19.14
CA ILE A 231 -58.31 -6.24 -18.47
C ILE A 231 -59.21 -5.10 -18.97
N LEU A 232 -58.69 -3.86 -19.02
CA LEU A 232 -59.45 -2.70 -19.51
C LEU A 232 -59.85 -2.88 -20.98
N ARG A 233 -59.02 -3.46 -21.82
CA ARG A 233 -59.34 -3.75 -23.20
C ARG A 233 -60.47 -4.78 -23.35
N VAL A 234 -60.50 -5.83 -22.51
CA VAL A 234 -61.55 -6.83 -22.50
C VAL A 234 -62.87 -6.19 -22.04
N ILE A 235 -62.87 -5.40 -20.97
CA ILE A 235 -64.08 -4.66 -20.50
C ILE A 235 -64.65 -3.74 -21.57
N SER A 236 -63.80 -2.97 -22.27
CA SER A 236 -64.17 -2.03 -23.31
C SER A 236 -64.80 -2.71 -24.55
N ARG A 237 -64.44 -3.97 -24.83
CA ARG A 237 -64.95 -4.74 -25.99
C ARG A 237 -66.28 -5.44 -25.71
N SER A 238 -66.61 -5.71 -24.42
CA SER A 238 -67.81 -6.44 -24.05
C SER A 238 -68.53 -5.72 -22.88
N PRO A 239 -69.13 -4.54 -23.14
CA PRO A 239 -69.69 -3.73 -22.06
C PRO A 239 -70.93 -4.34 -21.42
N THR A 240 -71.59 -5.35 -22.05
CA THR A 240 -72.82 -6.01 -21.52
C THR A 240 -72.58 -7.45 -21.01
N ASP A 241 -71.44 -8.06 -21.28
CA ASP A 241 -71.08 -9.39 -20.75
C ASP A 241 -69.82 -9.30 -19.86
N VAL A 242 -69.98 -9.57 -18.60
CA VAL A 242 -68.90 -9.46 -17.60
C VAL A 242 -68.02 -10.72 -17.54
N ARG A 243 -68.41 -11.85 -18.10
CA ARG A 243 -67.68 -13.13 -18.03
C ARG A 243 -66.27 -13.03 -18.58
N PRO A 244 -66.02 -12.44 -19.80
CA PRO A 244 -64.68 -12.31 -20.35
C PRO A 244 -63.75 -11.45 -19.46
N ALA A 245 -64.33 -10.45 -18.72
CA ALA A 245 -63.55 -9.63 -17.80
C ALA A 245 -63.11 -10.43 -16.55
N PHE A 246 -63.94 -11.27 -15.96
CA PHE A 246 -63.59 -12.12 -14.83
C PHE A 246 -62.54 -13.19 -15.23
N GLU A 247 -62.67 -13.77 -16.44
CA GLU A 247 -61.65 -14.70 -16.96
C GLU A 247 -60.27 -14.02 -17.15
N ALA A 248 -60.22 -12.81 -17.69
CA ALA A 248 -59.00 -12.04 -17.83
C ALA A 248 -58.34 -11.65 -16.49
N ILE A 249 -59.20 -11.26 -15.49
CA ILE A 249 -58.71 -10.98 -14.14
C ILE A 249 -58.12 -12.25 -13.49
N ALA A 250 -58.81 -13.38 -13.55
CA ALA A 250 -58.31 -14.63 -13.01
C ALA A 250 -57.01 -15.08 -13.64
N GLN A 251 -56.87 -14.98 -14.95
CA GLN A 251 -55.62 -15.30 -15.67
C GLN A 251 -54.50 -14.34 -15.34
N SER A 252 -54.77 -13.04 -15.21
CA SER A 252 -53.75 -12.05 -14.82
C SER A 252 -53.29 -12.25 -13.35
N ALA A 253 -54.23 -12.54 -12.44
CA ALA A 253 -53.89 -12.85 -11.06
C ALA A 253 -53.01 -14.11 -10.94
N SER A 254 -53.33 -15.15 -11.67
CA SER A 254 -52.47 -16.38 -11.71
C SER A 254 -51.04 -16.10 -12.21
N ARG A 255 -50.86 -15.28 -13.23
CA ARG A 255 -49.56 -14.91 -13.77
C ARG A 255 -48.73 -14.00 -12.87
N LEU A 256 -49.36 -13.17 -12.05
CA LEU A 256 -48.70 -12.24 -11.12
C LEU A 256 -48.36 -12.86 -9.76
N CYS A 257 -48.95 -14.01 -9.43
CA CYS A 257 -48.77 -14.70 -8.15
C CYS A 257 -47.87 -15.96 -8.23
N ASP A 258 -47.44 -16.39 -9.42
CA ASP A 258 -46.38 -17.39 -9.66
C ASP A 258 -45.02 -16.74 -9.75
#